data_e224e2f7398f4d5b8cc31b6074a04e83
#
_entry.id   e224e2f7398f4d5b8cc31b6074a04e83
#
_cell.length_a   1.000
_cell.length_b   1.000
_cell.length_c   1.000
_cell.angle_alpha   90.00
_cell.angle_beta   90.00
_cell.angle_gamma   90.00
#
_symmetry.space_group_name_H-M   'P 1'
#
loop_
_entity.id
_entity.type
_entity.pdbx_description
1 polymer ?
#
loop_
_entity_poly.entity_id
_entity_poly.type
_entity_poly.pdbx_seq_one_letter_code
_entity_poly.pdbx_strand_id
1 'polypeptide(L)'
;GLANSSGQVGRNYMRHMTGSVYAVFDQPVRMWRGTTMAGIITDESRHDPSRGFVGGYEMETLSIGLPFMAAFLDPGSWGREFATALDSYENMAGMWLVGEDMPQETNRITLNHDIKDQHGLPTPNVHFDDHPNDVAMRNHAYQQGMAIYDAMGATRAFPTPPYPSTHNMGTNRMSEKPRDGVVNRWGQSHDVKNLFVSDGSQFTTGAAENPTLTIVALAIRQADRIASEMSKGNI
;
A
#
# COMPACT_ATOMS: atom_id res chain seq x y z
N GLY A 1 20.02 11.10 -15.52
CA GLY A 1 19.65 9.71 -15.73
C GLY A 1 18.71 9.55 -16.92
N LEU A 2 18.52 8.35 -17.43
CA LEU A 2 17.58 8.05 -18.53
C LEU A 2 16.15 8.42 -18.11
N ALA A 3 15.39 9.06 -19.00
CA ALA A 3 13.99 9.44 -18.82
C ALA A 3 13.68 10.28 -17.57
N ASN A 4 14.59 11.13 -17.13
CA ASN A 4 14.48 11.89 -15.90
C ASN A 4 14.74 13.40 -16.07
N SER A 5 14.30 14.00 -17.17
CA SER A 5 14.42 15.46 -17.39
C SER A 5 13.62 16.27 -16.35
N SER A 6 12.52 15.70 -15.84
CA SER A 6 11.71 16.28 -14.78
C SER A 6 12.33 16.21 -13.37
N GLY A 7 13.32 15.32 -13.16
CA GLY A 7 13.84 15.00 -11.83
C GLY A 7 12.88 14.20 -10.95
N GLN A 8 11.78 13.65 -11.51
CA GLN A 8 10.73 12.96 -10.75
C GLN A 8 10.94 11.44 -10.64
N VAL A 9 11.85 10.84 -11.42
CA VAL A 9 12.14 9.39 -11.32
C VAL A 9 12.62 9.05 -9.92
N GLY A 10 11.97 8.07 -9.31
CA GLY A 10 12.25 7.59 -7.97
C GLY A 10 11.61 8.38 -6.85
N ARG A 11 11.02 9.56 -7.09
CA ARG A 11 10.34 10.39 -6.08
C ARG A 11 8.88 10.01 -5.90
N ASN A 12 8.25 10.55 -4.86
CA ASN A 12 6.84 10.35 -4.52
C ASN A 12 6.48 8.87 -4.29
N TYR A 13 7.41 8.12 -3.69
CA TYR A 13 7.17 6.73 -3.33
C TYR A 13 6.03 6.63 -2.33
N MET A 14 5.03 5.82 -2.67
CA MET A 14 3.86 5.51 -1.87
C MET A 14 3.74 3.99 -1.71
N ARG A 15 3.07 3.55 -0.64
CA ARG A 15 2.92 2.11 -0.34
C ARG A 15 1.60 1.75 0.33
N HIS A 16 0.64 2.66 0.37
CA HIS A 16 -0.54 2.69 1.22
C HIS A 16 -0.24 2.88 2.71
N MET A 17 -1.05 3.69 3.37
CA MET A 17 -1.15 3.71 4.81
C MET A 17 -1.66 2.35 5.27
N THR A 18 -0.94 1.67 6.15
CA THR A 18 -1.33 0.36 6.66
C THR A 18 -1.34 0.31 8.17
N GLY A 19 -2.12 -0.62 8.69
CA GLY A 19 -2.21 -1.03 10.07
C GLY A 19 -3.09 -2.26 10.18
N SER A 20 -3.25 -2.80 11.38
CA SER A 20 -4.22 -3.86 11.65
C SER A 20 -4.85 -3.65 13.01
N VAL A 21 -6.08 -4.12 13.14
CA VAL A 21 -6.76 -4.26 14.42
C VAL A 21 -7.09 -5.73 14.61
N TYR A 22 -6.73 -6.25 15.77
CA TYR A 22 -7.10 -7.59 16.18
C TYR A 22 -8.06 -7.53 17.35
N ALA A 23 -8.86 -8.57 17.47
CA ALA A 23 -9.80 -8.74 18.58
C ALA A 23 -9.84 -10.18 19.08
N VAL A 24 -10.10 -10.36 20.36
CA VAL A 24 -10.28 -11.65 21.01
C VAL A 24 -11.74 -11.78 21.43
N PHE A 25 -12.31 -12.96 21.20
CA PHE A 25 -13.69 -13.29 21.55
C PHE A 25 -13.74 -14.48 22.52
N ASP A 26 -14.84 -14.62 23.26
CA ASP A 26 -15.07 -15.79 24.12
C ASP A 26 -15.32 -17.08 23.29
N GLN A 27 -15.77 -16.91 22.03
CA GLN A 27 -16.04 -18.01 21.12
C GLN A 27 -14.88 -18.22 20.14
N PRO A 28 -14.59 -19.46 19.71
CA PRO A 28 -13.58 -19.71 18.69
C PRO A 28 -13.96 -19.08 17.34
N VAL A 29 -13.12 -18.20 16.83
CA VAL A 29 -13.26 -17.55 15.51
C VAL A 29 -12.58 -18.38 14.42
N ARG A 30 -11.36 -18.87 14.67
CA ARG A 30 -10.58 -19.70 13.75
C ARG A 30 -10.35 -19.01 12.41
N MET A 31 -9.90 -17.76 12.41
CA MET A 31 -9.75 -16.93 11.22
C MET A 31 -8.86 -17.56 10.12
N TRP A 32 -7.98 -18.50 10.47
CA TRP A 32 -7.11 -19.19 9.49
C TRP A 32 -7.86 -20.16 8.57
N ARG A 33 -9.13 -20.47 8.84
CA ARG A 33 -9.92 -21.41 8.04
C ARG A 33 -10.62 -20.77 6.85
N GLY A 34 -10.61 -19.45 6.78
CA GLY A 34 -11.27 -18.68 5.74
C GLY A 34 -10.37 -18.36 4.55
N THR A 35 -10.96 -17.73 3.53
CA THR A 35 -10.24 -17.05 2.47
C THR A 35 -9.69 -15.74 3.00
N THR A 36 -8.44 -15.43 2.70
CA THR A 36 -7.85 -14.14 3.05
C THR A 36 -8.63 -13.02 2.38
N MET A 37 -8.94 -11.97 3.14
CA MET A 37 -9.65 -10.78 2.67
C MET A 37 -11.03 -11.11 2.04
N ALA A 38 -11.80 -11.98 2.67
CA ALA A 38 -13.12 -12.38 2.21
C ALA A 38 -14.21 -11.31 2.43
N GLY A 39 -13.99 -10.35 3.30
CA GLY A 39 -14.89 -9.22 3.60
C GLY A 39 -14.15 -7.90 3.59
N ILE A 40 -14.81 -6.87 3.08
CA ILE A 40 -14.28 -5.50 3.00
C ILE A 40 -15.33 -4.54 3.55
N ILE A 41 -14.90 -3.59 4.38
CA ILE A 41 -15.71 -2.47 4.86
C ILE A 41 -15.18 -1.22 4.16
N THR A 42 -16.05 -0.58 3.36
CA THR A 42 -15.69 0.56 2.49
C THR A 42 -16.35 1.87 2.89
N ASP A 43 -17.02 1.91 4.04
CA ASP A 43 -17.75 3.11 4.52
C ASP A 43 -16.84 4.34 4.62
N GLU A 44 -15.56 4.14 4.91
CA GLU A 44 -14.55 5.17 5.08
C GLU A 44 -13.66 5.41 3.84
N SER A 45 -13.96 4.75 2.70
CA SER A 45 -13.10 4.83 1.49
C SER A 45 -13.16 6.18 0.77
N ARG A 46 -14.17 6.99 1.03
CA ARG A 46 -14.34 8.31 0.41
C ARG A 46 -13.78 9.41 1.30
N HIS A 47 -13.26 10.46 0.65
CA HIS A 47 -12.83 11.66 1.36
C HIS A 47 -14.00 12.33 2.09
N ASP A 48 -13.81 12.57 3.41
CA ASP A 48 -14.69 13.35 4.26
C ASP A 48 -13.84 14.35 5.07
N PRO A 49 -13.95 15.67 4.80
CA PRO A 49 -13.13 16.68 5.47
C PRO A 49 -13.42 16.78 6.99
N SER A 50 -14.56 16.30 7.48
CA SER A 50 -14.90 16.31 8.90
C SER A 50 -14.00 15.41 9.75
N ARG A 51 -13.33 14.42 9.13
CA ARG A 51 -12.45 13.47 9.82
C ARG A 51 -11.05 14.02 10.13
N GLY A 52 -10.71 15.20 9.58
CA GLY A 52 -9.42 15.86 9.82
C GLY A 52 -8.25 15.33 9.01
N PHE A 53 -8.48 14.52 7.97
CA PHE A 53 -7.50 14.06 6.99
C PHE A 53 -8.09 14.02 5.58
N VAL A 54 -7.21 14.00 4.58
CA VAL A 54 -7.55 13.86 3.16
C VAL A 54 -7.47 12.39 2.77
N GLY A 55 -8.31 11.98 1.80
CA GLY A 55 -8.38 10.60 1.32
C GLY A 55 -9.35 9.74 2.12
N GLY A 56 -9.22 8.44 1.97
CA GLY A 56 -10.03 7.44 2.62
C GLY A 56 -9.25 6.15 2.86
N TYR A 57 -9.90 5.20 3.51
CA TYR A 57 -9.35 3.87 3.77
C TYR A 57 -10.46 2.82 3.77
N GLU A 58 -10.05 1.57 3.64
CA GLU A 58 -10.89 0.40 3.78
C GLU A 58 -10.35 -0.54 4.87
N MET A 59 -11.20 -1.43 5.34
CA MET A 59 -10.84 -2.46 6.30
C MET A 59 -11.14 -3.81 5.71
N GLU A 60 -10.12 -4.64 5.57
CA GLU A 60 -10.21 -5.98 4.98
C GLU A 60 -10.13 -7.04 6.07
N THR A 61 -11.02 -8.04 6.04
CA THR A 61 -10.96 -9.16 6.98
C THR A 61 -9.71 -9.99 6.72
N LEU A 62 -9.04 -10.40 7.79
CA LEU A 62 -7.84 -11.22 7.72
C LEU A 62 -8.14 -12.70 7.96
N SER A 63 -7.47 -13.55 7.18
CA SER A 63 -7.36 -14.98 7.41
C SER A 63 -5.87 -15.36 7.35
N ILE A 64 -5.21 -15.36 8.51
CA ILE A 64 -3.78 -15.65 8.62
C ILE A 64 -3.52 -16.78 9.62
N GLY A 65 -2.52 -17.61 9.31
CA GLY A 65 -2.07 -18.67 10.17
C GLY A 65 -1.10 -18.19 11.25
N LEU A 66 -0.91 -18.98 12.28
CA LEU A 66 -0.12 -18.64 13.47
C LEU A 66 1.29 -18.09 13.18
N PRO A 67 2.10 -18.63 12.26
CA PRO A 67 3.43 -18.07 11.99
C PRO A 67 3.40 -16.64 11.48
N PHE A 68 2.45 -16.31 10.59
CA PHE A 68 2.28 -14.95 10.09
C PHE A 68 1.70 -14.02 11.14
N MET A 69 0.75 -14.51 11.94
CA MET A 69 0.20 -13.74 13.06
C MET A 69 1.31 -13.34 14.04
N ALA A 70 2.22 -14.24 14.41
CA ALA A 70 3.35 -13.94 15.26
C ALA A 70 4.25 -12.84 14.69
N ALA A 71 4.43 -12.80 13.36
CA ALA A 71 5.23 -11.77 12.70
C ALA A 71 4.56 -10.40 12.64
N PHE A 72 3.22 -10.35 12.59
CA PHE A 72 2.47 -9.08 12.41
C PHE A 72 1.85 -8.54 13.69
N LEU A 73 1.54 -9.41 14.66
CA LEU A 73 0.85 -9.01 15.89
C LEU A 73 1.68 -8.04 16.72
N ASP A 74 2.94 -8.39 16.93
CA ASP A 74 3.90 -7.55 17.66
C ASP A 74 5.32 -7.91 17.20
N PRO A 75 5.80 -7.34 16.10
CA PRO A 75 7.08 -7.70 15.49
C PRO A 75 8.25 -7.51 16.45
N GLY A 76 9.00 -8.59 16.70
CA GLY A 76 10.15 -8.60 17.60
C GLY A 76 9.82 -8.81 19.07
N SER A 77 8.56 -8.97 19.43
CA SER A 77 8.14 -9.31 20.80
C SER A 77 8.49 -10.73 21.18
N TRP A 78 8.67 -10.92 22.46
CA TRP A 78 8.97 -12.21 23.07
C TRP A 78 8.49 -12.25 24.53
N GLY A 79 8.53 -13.45 25.14
CA GLY A 79 8.19 -13.61 26.55
C GLY A 79 6.73 -13.95 26.80
N ARG A 80 6.33 -13.85 28.07
CA ARG A 80 5.03 -14.34 28.56
C ARG A 80 3.84 -13.58 27.92
N GLU A 81 3.92 -12.26 27.81
CA GLU A 81 2.82 -11.46 27.27
C GLU A 81 2.54 -11.80 25.80
N PHE A 82 3.61 -11.96 25.01
CA PHE A 82 3.52 -12.40 23.65
C PHE A 82 2.97 -13.82 23.50
N ALA A 83 3.44 -14.75 24.34
CA ALA A 83 2.90 -16.13 24.38
C ALA A 83 1.40 -16.13 24.70
N THR A 84 0.96 -15.34 25.70
CA THR A 84 -0.46 -15.21 26.04
C THR A 84 -1.29 -14.63 24.89
N ALA A 85 -0.73 -13.66 24.14
CA ALA A 85 -1.40 -13.15 22.95
C ALA A 85 -1.57 -14.23 21.88
N LEU A 86 -0.53 -15.06 21.65
CA LEU A 86 -0.60 -16.20 20.73
C LEU A 86 -1.53 -17.32 21.20
N ASP A 87 -1.65 -17.55 22.50
CA ASP A 87 -2.58 -18.56 23.07
C ASP A 87 -4.05 -18.22 22.77
N SER A 88 -4.36 -16.94 22.55
CA SER A 88 -5.70 -16.50 22.13
C SER A 88 -6.02 -16.77 20.66
N TYR A 89 -5.13 -17.36 19.91
CA TYR A 89 -5.17 -17.53 18.46
C TYR A 89 -6.48 -18.14 17.91
N GLU A 90 -7.04 -19.16 18.57
CA GLU A 90 -8.32 -19.77 18.15
C GLU A 90 -9.50 -18.79 18.20
N ASN A 91 -9.41 -17.82 19.10
CA ASN A 91 -10.47 -16.88 19.43
C ASN A 91 -10.24 -15.50 18.79
N MET A 92 -9.17 -15.34 17.99
CA MET A 92 -8.84 -14.05 17.37
C MET A 92 -9.48 -13.86 16.01
N ALA A 93 -9.93 -12.61 15.78
CA ALA A 93 -10.22 -12.05 14.48
C ALA A 93 -9.23 -10.92 14.17
N GLY A 94 -9.06 -10.60 12.89
CA GLY A 94 -8.22 -9.49 12.47
C GLY A 94 -8.81 -8.74 11.28
N MET A 95 -8.53 -7.45 11.21
CA MET A 95 -8.76 -6.58 10.06
C MET A 95 -7.46 -5.92 9.65
N TRP A 96 -7.17 -5.91 8.37
CA TRP A 96 -6.14 -5.08 7.78
C TRP A 96 -6.74 -3.75 7.37
N LEU A 97 -6.05 -2.67 7.68
CA LEU A 97 -6.44 -1.31 7.37
C LEU A 97 -5.57 -0.84 6.21
N VAL A 98 -6.20 -0.45 5.11
CA VAL A 98 -5.53 0.03 3.90
C VAL A 98 -6.08 1.40 3.56
N GLY A 99 -5.21 2.39 3.45
CA GLY A 99 -5.62 3.75 3.17
C GLY A 99 -4.70 4.48 2.20
N GLU A 100 -5.24 5.53 1.61
CA GLU A 100 -4.50 6.40 0.72
C GLU A 100 -3.38 7.09 1.48
N ASP A 101 -2.13 6.90 1.03
CA ASP A 101 -1.00 7.66 1.53
C ASP A 101 -0.67 8.86 0.63
N MET A 102 -0.16 9.92 1.24
CA MET A 102 0.15 11.17 0.54
C MET A 102 1.50 11.10 -0.16
N PRO A 103 1.57 11.47 -1.45
CA PRO A 103 2.86 11.54 -2.14
C PRO A 103 3.74 12.64 -1.54
N GLN A 104 5.01 12.32 -1.30
CA GLN A 104 6.03 13.26 -0.81
C GLN A 104 7.29 13.10 -1.65
N GLU A 105 7.89 14.22 -2.09
CA GLU A 105 9.15 14.17 -2.86
C GLU A 105 10.34 13.63 -2.05
N THR A 106 10.27 13.72 -0.73
CA THR A 106 11.25 13.15 0.20
C THR A 106 11.18 11.63 0.24
N ASN A 107 10.00 11.04 0.08
CA ASN A 107 9.81 9.60 -0.04
C ASN A 107 10.27 9.15 -1.42
N ARG A 108 11.37 8.41 -1.47
CA ARG A 108 12.02 8.12 -2.76
C ARG A 108 12.87 6.86 -2.74
N ILE A 109 13.08 6.34 -3.92
CA ILE A 109 14.03 5.26 -4.20
C ILE A 109 15.22 5.86 -4.95
N THR A 110 16.41 5.69 -4.41
CA THR A 110 17.69 6.07 -5.02
C THR A 110 18.57 4.84 -5.23
N LEU A 111 19.68 4.99 -5.92
CA LEU A 111 20.65 3.91 -6.09
C LEU A 111 21.72 3.98 -5.01
N ASN A 112 21.99 2.84 -4.37
CA ASN A 112 23.14 2.66 -3.49
C ASN A 112 24.32 2.16 -4.30
N HIS A 113 25.31 3.01 -4.56
CA HIS A 113 26.47 2.67 -5.38
C HIS A 113 27.53 1.85 -4.63
N ASP A 114 27.45 1.81 -3.31
CA ASP A 114 28.40 1.06 -2.46
C ASP A 114 28.02 -0.42 -2.37
N ILE A 115 26.74 -0.74 -2.52
CA ILE A 115 26.21 -2.11 -2.49
C ILE A 115 25.70 -2.49 -3.87
N LYS A 116 26.18 -3.61 -4.38
CA LYS A 116 25.79 -4.12 -5.70
C LYS A 116 25.09 -5.47 -5.57
N ASP A 117 24.19 -5.74 -6.50
CA ASP A 117 23.55 -7.03 -6.66
C ASP A 117 24.49 -8.06 -7.31
N GLN A 118 23.98 -9.27 -7.52
CA GLN A 118 24.71 -10.38 -8.15
C GLN A 118 25.14 -10.11 -9.61
N HIS A 119 24.56 -9.08 -10.25
CA HIS A 119 24.86 -8.66 -11.63
C HIS A 119 25.78 -7.43 -11.68
N GLY A 120 26.22 -6.93 -10.52
CA GLY A 120 27.07 -5.75 -10.41
C GLY A 120 26.33 -4.42 -10.52
N LEU A 121 24.99 -4.43 -10.49
CA LEU A 121 24.16 -3.21 -10.51
C LEU A 121 23.99 -2.65 -9.11
N PRO A 122 23.92 -1.30 -8.95
CA PRO A 122 23.62 -0.67 -7.69
C PRO A 122 22.27 -1.14 -7.13
N THR A 123 22.23 -1.44 -5.83
CA THR A 123 20.97 -1.83 -5.17
C THR A 123 20.08 -0.61 -4.91
N PRO A 124 18.75 -0.78 -4.81
CA PRO A 124 17.86 0.30 -4.42
C PRO A 124 18.10 0.71 -2.95
N ASN A 125 18.04 2.00 -2.70
CA ASN A 125 17.98 2.60 -1.36
C ASN A 125 16.65 3.29 -1.20
N VAL A 126 15.78 2.76 -0.33
CA VAL A 126 14.40 3.22 -0.14
C VAL A 126 14.36 4.12 1.08
N HIS A 127 13.88 5.34 0.91
CA HIS A 127 13.56 6.27 1.98
C HIS A 127 12.05 6.50 2.03
N PHE A 128 11.45 6.34 3.22
CA PHE A 128 10.03 6.54 3.45
C PHE A 128 9.77 7.04 4.86
N ASP A 129 9.06 8.16 4.96
CA ASP A 129 8.49 8.69 6.19
C ASP A 129 6.97 8.83 6.04
N ASP A 130 6.21 8.52 7.09
CA ASP A 130 4.77 8.73 7.10
C ASP A 130 4.45 10.24 7.01
N HIS A 131 3.51 10.60 6.15
CA HIS A 131 2.95 11.94 6.15
C HIS A 131 2.05 12.14 7.38
N PRO A 132 1.98 13.34 8.01
CA PRO A 132 1.06 13.60 9.13
C PRO A 132 -0.41 13.26 8.83
N ASN A 133 -0.85 13.43 7.59
CA ASN A 133 -2.16 13.01 7.10
C ASN A 133 -2.37 11.50 7.27
N ASP A 134 -1.37 10.71 6.91
CA ASP A 134 -1.46 9.24 6.92
C ASP A 134 -1.46 8.71 8.36
N VAL A 135 -0.72 9.38 9.25
CA VAL A 135 -0.77 9.11 10.69
C VAL A 135 -2.15 9.42 11.26
N ALA A 136 -2.77 10.55 10.89
CA ALA A 136 -4.12 10.90 11.33
C ALA A 136 -5.16 9.90 10.83
N MET A 137 -5.10 9.52 9.55
CA MET A 137 -5.95 8.51 8.94
C MET A 137 -5.81 7.16 9.64
N ARG A 138 -4.60 6.69 9.90
CA ARG A 138 -4.33 5.43 10.59
C ARG A 138 -4.90 5.42 12.00
N ASN A 139 -4.73 6.50 12.75
CA ASN A 139 -5.28 6.62 14.09
C ASN A 139 -6.82 6.57 14.09
N HIS A 140 -7.47 7.22 13.13
CA HIS A 140 -8.92 7.14 12.94
C HIS A 140 -9.33 5.71 12.58
N ALA A 141 -8.64 5.06 11.66
CA ALA A 141 -8.92 3.69 11.24
C ALA A 141 -8.78 2.69 12.40
N TYR A 142 -7.77 2.86 13.26
CA TYR A 142 -7.63 2.05 14.48
C TYR A 142 -8.84 2.21 15.41
N GLN A 143 -9.30 3.44 15.63
CA GLN A 143 -10.47 3.71 16.49
C GLN A 143 -11.72 3.07 15.91
N GLN A 144 -11.98 3.21 14.62
CA GLN A 144 -13.14 2.62 13.95
C GLN A 144 -13.08 1.08 13.97
N GLY A 145 -11.93 0.48 13.66
CA GLY A 145 -11.76 -0.97 13.70
C GLY A 145 -11.96 -1.56 15.10
N MET A 146 -11.45 -0.91 16.14
CA MET A 146 -11.69 -1.33 17.52
C MET A 146 -13.17 -1.19 17.91
N ALA A 147 -13.83 -0.08 17.55
CA ALA A 147 -15.25 0.14 17.83
C ALA A 147 -16.15 -0.90 17.16
N ILE A 148 -15.82 -1.34 15.94
CA ILE A 148 -16.54 -2.42 15.26
C ILE A 148 -16.43 -3.71 16.05
N TYR A 149 -15.22 -4.10 16.48
CA TYR A 149 -15.03 -5.32 17.27
C TYR A 149 -15.68 -5.26 18.64
N ASP A 150 -15.64 -4.10 19.30
CA ASP A 150 -16.36 -3.90 20.57
C ASP A 150 -17.88 -4.08 20.38
N ALA A 151 -18.44 -3.52 19.30
CA ALA A 151 -19.86 -3.70 18.97
C ALA A 151 -20.22 -5.16 18.62
N MET A 152 -19.25 -5.95 18.14
CA MET A 152 -19.39 -7.39 17.89
C MET A 152 -19.27 -8.24 19.18
N GLY A 153 -18.96 -7.64 20.32
CA GLY A 153 -18.82 -8.34 21.60
C GLY A 153 -17.43 -8.93 21.84
N ALA A 154 -16.40 -8.35 21.27
CA ALA A 154 -15.03 -8.75 21.57
C ALA A 154 -14.71 -8.49 23.06
N THR A 155 -13.98 -9.41 23.68
CA THR A 155 -13.51 -9.22 25.06
C THR A 155 -12.31 -8.27 25.13
N ARG A 156 -11.60 -8.11 24.01
CA ARG A 156 -10.47 -7.22 23.82
C ARG A 156 -10.31 -6.88 22.35
N ALA A 157 -10.10 -5.61 22.01
CA ALA A 157 -9.65 -5.16 20.70
C ALA A 157 -8.40 -4.30 20.86
N PHE A 158 -7.44 -4.41 19.92
CA PHE A 158 -6.19 -3.69 19.99
C PHE A 158 -5.58 -3.47 18.60
N PRO A 159 -4.89 -2.32 18.37
CA PRO A 159 -4.14 -2.07 17.14
C PRO A 159 -2.78 -2.77 17.20
N THR A 160 -2.20 -3.03 16.02
CA THR A 160 -0.81 -3.45 15.88
C THR A 160 0.07 -2.29 15.40
N PRO A 161 1.40 -2.36 15.62
CA PRO A 161 2.32 -1.40 15.02
C PRO A 161 2.14 -1.34 13.50
N PRO A 162 2.34 -0.16 12.86
CA PRO A 162 2.27 -0.06 11.42
C PRO A 162 3.40 -0.88 10.76
N TYR A 163 3.09 -1.48 9.62
CA TYR A 163 4.04 -2.26 8.83
C TYR A 163 3.99 -1.86 7.36
N PRO A 164 5.06 -2.09 6.57
CA PRO A 164 5.07 -1.73 5.16
C PRO A 164 4.09 -2.58 4.35
N SER A 165 3.34 -1.91 3.46
CA SER A 165 2.56 -2.58 2.42
C SER A 165 3.43 -2.98 1.23
N THR A 166 2.95 -3.89 0.41
CA THR A 166 3.53 -4.28 -0.87
C THR A 166 2.95 -3.51 -2.06
N HIS A 167 2.09 -2.53 -1.82
CA HIS A 167 1.43 -1.71 -2.86
C HIS A 167 2.32 -0.54 -3.30
N ASN A 168 3.46 -0.84 -3.89
CA ASN A 168 4.45 0.17 -4.28
C ASN A 168 3.97 1.02 -5.47
N MET A 169 3.95 2.36 -5.30
CA MET A 169 3.39 3.30 -6.27
C MET A 169 4.21 4.59 -6.34
N GLY A 170 3.97 5.40 -7.40
CA GLY A 170 4.32 6.81 -7.46
C GLY A 170 5.68 7.16 -8.06
N THR A 171 6.65 6.26 -8.09
CA THR A 171 8.06 6.58 -8.41
C THR A 171 8.35 6.94 -9.87
N ASN A 172 7.37 6.77 -10.77
CA ASN A 172 7.40 7.22 -12.17
C ASN A 172 6.08 7.89 -12.52
N ARG A 173 5.59 8.76 -11.65
CA ARG A 173 4.25 9.35 -11.70
C ARG A 173 3.89 9.89 -13.07
N MET A 174 2.64 9.66 -13.47
CA MET A 174 2.11 10.23 -14.71
C MET A 174 1.79 11.73 -14.55
N SER A 175 1.88 12.45 -15.67
CA SER A 175 1.53 13.86 -15.71
C SER A 175 1.10 14.28 -17.12
N GLU A 176 0.40 15.40 -17.21
CA GLU A 176 0.10 16.02 -18.49
C GLU A 176 1.33 16.71 -19.09
N LYS A 177 2.13 17.37 -18.24
CA LYS A 177 3.30 18.17 -18.65
C LYS A 177 4.59 17.43 -18.32
N PRO A 178 5.58 17.39 -19.25
CA PRO A 178 6.86 16.70 -19.04
C PRO A 178 7.62 17.11 -17.78
N ARG A 179 7.49 18.36 -17.35
CA ARG A 179 8.16 18.88 -16.16
C ARG A 179 7.60 18.35 -14.84
N ASP A 180 6.37 17.86 -14.83
CA ASP A 180 5.62 17.52 -13.60
C ASP A 180 5.59 16.01 -13.31
N GLY A 181 6.14 15.18 -14.21
CA GLY A 181 6.17 13.73 -14.05
C GLY A 181 7.10 13.02 -15.03
N VAL A 182 7.02 11.72 -15.08
CA VAL A 182 7.91 10.84 -15.87
C VAL A 182 7.22 10.33 -17.13
N VAL A 183 5.95 9.98 -17.02
CA VAL A 183 5.16 9.40 -18.11
C VAL A 183 3.88 10.19 -18.36
N ASN A 184 3.35 10.07 -19.58
CA ASN A 184 2.07 10.63 -19.96
C ASN A 184 0.91 9.68 -19.57
N ARG A 185 -0.33 10.06 -19.89
CA ARG A 185 -1.53 9.25 -19.60
C ARG A 185 -1.55 7.84 -20.22
N TRP A 186 -0.64 7.53 -21.13
CA TRP A 186 -0.48 6.22 -21.74
C TRP A 186 0.64 5.40 -21.12
N GLY A 187 1.25 5.89 -20.05
CA GLY A 187 2.45 5.31 -19.45
C GLY A 187 3.71 5.46 -20.31
N GLN A 188 3.65 6.22 -21.41
CA GLN A 188 4.79 6.50 -22.29
C GLN A 188 5.67 7.58 -21.66
N SER A 189 6.97 7.37 -21.62
CA SER A 189 7.94 8.35 -21.15
C SER A 189 7.84 9.66 -21.93
N HIS A 190 7.91 10.79 -21.21
CA HIS A 190 8.00 12.10 -21.85
C HIS A 190 9.33 12.31 -22.59
N ASP A 191 10.40 11.66 -22.16
CA ASP A 191 11.74 11.85 -22.71
C ASP A 191 12.10 10.83 -23.82
N VAL A 192 11.56 9.61 -23.73
CA VAL A 192 11.96 8.49 -24.57
C VAL A 192 10.72 7.85 -25.18
N LYS A 193 10.52 8.07 -26.49
CA LYS A 193 9.27 7.70 -27.19
C LYS A 193 8.92 6.21 -27.19
N ASN A 194 9.92 5.33 -27.16
CA ASN A 194 9.74 3.88 -27.15
C ASN A 194 9.91 3.25 -25.76
N LEU A 195 9.86 4.06 -24.69
CA LEU A 195 9.88 3.61 -23.31
C LEU A 195 8.51 3.80 -22.66
N PHE A 196 8.01 2.73 -22.06
CA PHE A 196 6.73 2.70 -21.36
C PHE A 196 6.89 2.14 -19.95
N VAL A 197 6.13 2.66 -18.99
CA VAL A 197 6.01 2.15 -17.63
C VAL A 197 4.64 1.50 -17.50
N SER A 198 4.58 0.24 -17.04
CA SER A 198 3.37 -0.57 -17.02
C SER A 198 3.08 -1.18 -15.64
N ASP A 199 3.30 -0.41 -14.59
CA ASP A 199 3.09 -0.83 -13.20
C ASP A 199 2.57 0.32 -12.33
N GLY A 200 2.43 0.09 -11.01
CA GLY A 200 1.92 1.09 -10.07
C GLY A 200 2.79 2.31 -9.90
N SER A 201 4.05 2.30 -10.36
CA SER A 201 4.94 3.47 -10.24
C SER A 201 4.43 4.70 -10.99
N GLN A 202 3.55 4.52 -11.99
CA GLN A 202 2.93 5.61 -12.75
C GLN A 202 1.79 6.33 -12.00
N PHE A 203 1.31 5.82 -10.87
CA PHE A 203 0.20 6.41 -10.13
C PHE A 203 0.62 7.75 -9.49
N THR A 204 -0.35 8.65 -9.35
CA THR A 204 -0.18 9.98 -8.75
C THR A 204 -0.63 10.02 -7.30
N THR A 205 -1.55 9.13 -6.91
CA THR A 205 -2.07 8.90 -5.55
C THR A 205 -2.31 7.41 -5.36
N GLY A 206 -2.39 6.95 -4.10
CA GLY A 206 -2.63 5.55 -3.78
C GLY A 206 -4.09 5.12 -3.95
N ALA A 207 -5.04 6.03 -3.72
CA ALA A 207 -6.44 5.72 -3.42
C ALA A 207 -6.59 4.78 -2.20
N ALA A 208 -7.82 4.45 -1.80
CA ALA A 208 -8.05 3.56 -0.66
C ALA A 208 -8.01 2.07 -1.02
N GLU A 209 -8.18 1.77 -2.30
CA GLU A 209 -8.39 0.41 -2.81
C GLU A 209 -7.08 -0.26 -3.26
N ASN A 210 -7.04 -1.59 -3.22
CA ASN A 210 -5.91 -2.37 -3.71
C ASN A 210 -5.63 -2.10 -5.20
N PRO A 211 -4.38 -1.75 -5.62
CA PRO A 211 -4.11 -1.11 -6.91
C PRO A 211 -4.04 -2.07 -8.11
N THR A 212 -3.93 -3.39 -7.89
CA THR A 212 -3.56 -4.36 -8.94
C THR A 212 -4.55 -4.38 -10.10
N LEU A 213 -5.87 -4.33 -9.84
CA LEU A 213 -6.87 -4.34 -10.92
C LEU A 213 -6.76 -3.11 -11.82
N THR A 214 -6.50 -1.94 -11.24
CA THR A 214 -6.25 -0.70 -11.98
C THR A 214 -4.96 -0.77 -12.78
N ILE A 215 -3.89 -1.35 -12.22
CA ILE A 215 -2.62 -1.58 -12.94
C ILE A 215 -2.87 -2.43 -14.19
N VAL A 216 -3.60 -3.54 -14.06
CA VAL A 216 -3.92 -4.43 -15.19
C VAL A 216 -4.76 -3.72 -16.25
N ALA A 217 -5.77 -2.96 -15.85
CA ALA A 217 -6.60 -2.19 -16.78
C ALA A 217 -5.79 -1.14 -17.56
N LEU A 218 -4.87 -0.45 -16.88
CA LEU A 218 -3.96 0.50 -17.52
C LEU A 218 -2.96 -0.19 -18.45
N ALA A 219 -2.45 -1.37 -18.09
CA ALA A 219 -1.54 -2.15 -18.92
C ALA A 219 -2.22 -2.63 -20.23
N ILE A 220 -3.47 -3.10 -20.17
CA ILE A 220 -4.25 -3.48 -21.35
C ILE A 220 -4.43 -2.27 -22.27
N ARG A 221 -4.89 -1.14 -21.74
CA ARG A 221 -5.03 0.11 -22.48
C ARG A 221 -3.73 0.57 -23.14
N GLN A 222 -2.60 0.41 -22.41
CA GLN A 222 -1.27 0.75 -22.91
C GLN A 222 -0.85 -0.18 -24.06
N ALA A 223 -1.10 -1.48 -23.95
CA ALA A 223 -0.78 -2.45 -24.99
C ALA A 223 -1.50 -2.14 -26.31
N ASP A 224 -2.80 -1.81 -26.25
CA ASP A 224 -3.57 -1.38 -27.42
C ASP A 224 -2.97 -0.12 -28.08
N ARG A 225 -2.56 0.84 -27.24
CA ARG A 225 -1.88 2.05 -27.72
C ARG A 225 -0.56 1.76 -28.41
N ILE A 226 0.28 0.93 -27.78
CA ILE A 226 1.59 0.51 -28.35
C ILE A 226 1.37 -0.14 -29.70
N ALA A 227 0.49 -1.13 -29.81
CA ALA A 227 0.20 -1.83 -31.06
C ALA A 227 -0.24 -0.86 -32.17
N SER A 228 -1.13 0.11 -31.82
CA SER A 228 -1.58 1.14 -32.75
C SER A 228 -0.45 2.06 -33.22
N GLU A 229 0.44 2.49 -32.34
CA GLU A 229 1.53 3.40 -32.70
C GLU A 229 2.66 2.68 -33.48
N MET A 230 2.93 1.42 -33.13
CA MET A 230 3.85 0.58 -33.91
C MET A 230 3.34 0.37 -35.36
N SER A 231 2.06 0.09 -35.54
CA SER A 231 1.47 -0.10 -36.90
C SER A 231 1.54 1.15 -37.77
N LYS A 232 1.65 2.35 -37.14
CA LYS A 232 1.81 3.65 -37.84
C LYS A 232 3.28 4.06 -38.00
N GLY A 233 4.22 3.32 -37.44
CA GLY A 233 5.65 3.66 -37.45
C GLY A 233 6.00 4.86 -36.55
N ASN A 234 5.21 5.15 -35.52
CA ASN A 234 5.46 6.25 -34.59
C ASN A 234 6.41 5.89 -33.45
N ILE A 235 6.54 4.61 -33.15
CA ILE A 235 7.44 4.02 -32.15
C ILE A 235 8.06 2.75 -32.65
#